data_431e69388ff0f090f9fa3465fdb0dd53
#
_entry.id   431e69388ff0f090f9fa3465fdb0dd53
#
_cell.length_a   1.000
_cell.length_b   1.000
_cell.length_c   1.000
_cell.angle_alpha   90.00
_cell.angle_beta   90.00
_cell.angle_gamma   90.00
#
_symmetry.space_group_name_H-M   'P 1'
#
loop_
_entity.id
_entity.type
_entity.pdbx_description
1 polymer ?
#
loop_
_entity_poly.entity_id
_entity_poly.type
_entity_poly.pdbx_seq_one_letter_code
_entity_poly.pdbx_strand_id
1 'polypeptide(L)'
;AVAVKEPYTLVLREDDDIQNPREDMDTFGTMVCFHSRYNLGDAHKYGEPNDFLLDLVDSNVSDDDILAHVLAGKAESVRLQSNNEDKTWEVLIVYGGKDSWVAADNFDAVEGHEDEVAYSLIESMSDRDLLALAKGHCVILPLHLYDHSGLSMSTGSFIGRAQHAEWDSGQVGWIYAAKDTILSKYGGDTLTPELIEKANALLQGEVAYYDSYLRGEC
;
A
#
# COMPACT_ATOMS: atom_id res chain seq x y z
N ALA A 1 35.72 -6.12 -12.62
CA ALA A 1 36.78 -5.33 -11.97
C ALA A 1 37.64 -6.22 -11.08
N VAL A 2 38.94 -5.90 -10.92
CA VAL A 2 39.86 -6.63 -10.04
C VAL A 2 40.52 -5.65 -9.09
N ALA A 3 40.43 -5.90 -7.79
CA ALA A 3 41.16 -5.17 -6.76
C ALA A 3 42.06 -6.12 -5.98
N VAL A 4 43.33 -5.76 -5.77
CA VAL A 4 44.30 -6.58 -5.06
C VAL A 4 44.73 -5.86 -3.78
N LYS A 5 44.56 -6.50 -2.63
CA LYS A 5 45.12 -6.10 -1.34
C LYS A 5 45.77 -7.34 -0.74
N GLU A 6 47.10 -7.41 -0.76
CA GLU A 6 47.80 -8.60 -0.26
C GLU A 6 47.40 -8.92 1.19
N PRO A 7 47.10 -10.20 1.51
CA PRO A 7 47.17 -11.40 0.64
C PRO A 7 45.87 -11.70 -0.13
N TYR A 8 44.96 -10.76 -0.23
CA TYR A 8 43.61 -10.97 -0.81
C TYR A 8 43.50 -10.34 -2.20
N THR A 9 42.85 -11.07 -3.12
CA THR A 9 42.44 -10.55 -4.44
C THR A 9 40.91 -10.61 -4.50
N LEU A 10 40.27 -9.45 -4.71
CA LEU A 10 38.85 -9.37 -5.01
C LEU A 10 38.65 -9.34 -6.52
N VAL A 11 37.93 -10.32 -7.05
CA VAL A 11 37.53 -10.37 -8.45
C VAL A 11 36.04 -10.19 -8.54
N LEU A 12 35.60 -9.08 -9.12
CA LEU A 12 34.19 -8.86 -9.47
C LEU A 12 33.96 -9.38 -10.89
N ARG A 13 33.03 -10.30 -11.03
CA ARG A 13 32.56 -10.81 -12.32
C ARG A 13 31.11 -10.38 -12.50
N GLU A 14 30.73 -10.24 -13.76
CA GLU A 14 29.30 -10.11 -14.10
C GLU A 14 28.59 -11.42 -13.72
N ASP A 15 27.41 -11.31 -13.12
CA ASP A 15 26.57 -12.45 -12.76
C ASP A 15 25.56 -12.64 -13.90
N ASP A 16 25.68 -13.76 -14.60
CA ASP A 16 24.79 -14.12 -15.72
C ASP A 16 23.46 -14.72 -15.23
N ASP A 17 23.32 -15.03 -13.92
CA ASP A 17 22.15 -15.62 -13.30
C ASP A 17 21.53 -14.66 -12.26
N ILE A 18 20.97 -13.59 -12.78
CA ILE A 18 20.33 -12.55 -11.95
C ILE A 18 19.01 -13.09 -11.36
N GLN A 19 19.00 -13.33 -10.05
CA GLN A 19 17.83 -13.81 -9.33
C GLN A 19 16.85 -12.67 -9.07
N ASN A 20 15.54 -12.98 -9.15
CA ASN A 20 14.49 -12.02 -8.83
C ASN A 20 14.44 -11.77 -7.31
N PRO A 21 14.79 -10.57 -6.81
CA PRO A 21 14.82 -10.32 -5.37
C PRO A 21 13.46 -10.43 -4.69
N ARG A 22 12.36 -10.44 -5.45
CA ARG A 22 11.01 -10.61 -4.89
C ARG A 22 10.58 -12.08 -4.75
N GLU A 23 11.29 -13.01 -5.37
CA GLU A 23 11.04 -14.45 -5.31
C GLU A 23 12.08 -15.18 -4.48
N ASP A 24 13.35 -14.75 -4.55
CA ASP A 24 14.49 -15.50 -4.04
C ASP A 24 15.07 -14.96 -2.73
N MET A 25 14.60 -13.81 -2.24
CA MET A 25 15.11 -13.17 -1.02
C MET A 25 14.03 -12.92 0.02
N ASP A 26 14.43 -12.97 1.29
CA ASP A 26 13.59 -12.49 2.39
C ASP A 26 13.44 -10.97 2.31
N THR A 27 12.23 -10.51 2.09
CA THR A 27 11.91 -9.09 1.99
C THR A 27 11.18 -8.59 3.23
N PHE A 28 11.36 -7.32 3.56
CA PHE A 28 10.67 -6.68 4.69
C PHE A 28 9.28 -6.18 4.28
N GLY A 29 9.18 -5.55 3.11
CA GLY A 29 7.93 -5.05 2.57
C GLY A 29 7.25 -6.03 1.63
N THR A 30 5.93 -5.96 1.54
CA THR A 30 5.15 -6.63 0.51
C THR A 30 4.90 -5.65 -0.64
N MET A 31 5.21 -6.09 -1.88
CA MET A 31 5.11 -5.28 -3.09
C MET A 31 3.97 -5.78 -3.97
N VAL A 32 2.86 -5.04 -4.03
CA VAL A 32 1.66 -5.38 -4.81
C VAL A 32 1.58 -4.49 -6.03
N CYS A 33 1.63 -5.10 -7.22
CA CYS A 33 1.64 -4.39 -8.49
C CYS A 33 0.51 -4.83 -9.42
N PHE A 34 -0.10 -3.87 -10.10
CA PHE A 34 -1.16 -4.06 -11.09
C PHE A 34 -0.66 -3.55 -12.44
N HIS A 35 -0.28 -4.46 -13.31
CA HIS A 35 0.16 -4.11 -14.66
C HIS A 35 -0.30 -5.14 -15.69
N SER A 36 -0.80 -4.69 -16.84
CA SER A 36 -1.43 -5.55 -17.83
C SER A 36 -0.44 -6.40 -18.65
N ARG A 37 0.83 -6.00 -18.71
CA ARG A 37 1.86 -6.65 -19.56
C ARG A 37 2.96 -7.34 -18.77
N TYR A 38 3.23 -6.91 -17.54
CA TYR A 38 4.37 -7.37 -16.76
C TYR A 38 3.92 -7.92 -15.41
N ASN A 39 4.49 -9.03 -15.00
CA ASN A 39 4.38 -9.52 -13.63
C ASN A 39 5.47 -8.83 -12.81
N LEU A 40 5.06 -7.94 -11.93
CA LEU A 40 5.93 -7.11 -11.11
C LEU A 40 5.63 -7.31 -9.62
N GLY A 41 6.65 -7.18 -8.79
CA GLY A 41 6.50 -7.32 -7.34
C GLY A 41 6.24 -8.75 -6.90
N ASP A 42 5.52 -8.90 -5.80
CA ASP A 42 5.19 -10.20 -5.20
C ASP A 42 3.94 -10.81 -5.87
N ALA A 43 3.85 -12.13 -5.87
CA ALA A 43 2.65 -12.81 -6.31
C ALA A 43 1.47 -12.49 -5.37
N HIS A 44 0.33 -12.10 -5.92
CA HIS A 44 -0.86 -11.76 -5.16
C HIS A 44 -2.15 -12.22 -5.85
N LYS A 45 -3.26 -12.25 -5.09
CA LYS A 45 -4.59 -12.71 -5.54
C LYS A 45 -5.53 -11.60 -6.02
N TYR A 46 -5.16 -10.34 -5.83
CA TYR A 46 -6.04 -9.20 -6.07
C TYR A 46 -6.25 -8.95 -7.55
N GLY A 47 -7.51 -8.74 -7.97
CA GLY A 47 -7.88 -8.39 -9.34
C GLY A 47 -7.68 -6.90 -9.62
N GLU A 48 -7.99 -6.04 -8.65
CA GLU A 48 -7.98 -4.59 -8.77
C GLU A 48 -7.28 -3.93 -7.57
N PRO A 49 -6.80 -2.68 -7.71
CA PRO A 49 -6.24 -1.91 -6.61
C PRO A 49 -7.15 -1.77 -5.38
N ASN A 50 -8.45 -1.63 -5.61
CA ASN A 50 -9.45 -1.52 -4.53
C ASN A 50 -9.51 -2.79 -3.69
N ASP A 51 -9.50 -3.99 -4.30
CA ASP A 51 -9.50 -5.26 -3.58
C ASP A 51 -8.33 -5.35 -2.60
N PHE A 52 -7.14 -4.88 -3.04
CA PHE A 52 -5.96 -4.85 -2.19
C PHE A 52 -6.09 -3.86 -1.03
N LEU A 53 -6.56 -2.63 -1.30
CA LEU A 53 -6.69 -1.61 -0.26
C LEU A 53 -7.74 -2.00 0.78
N LEU A 54 -8.82 -2.65 0.37
CA LEU A 54 -9.85 -3.17 1.24
C LEU A 54 -9.27 -4.28 2.15
N ASP A 55 -8.63 -5.30 1.57
CA ASP A 55 -8.00 -6.40 2.32
C ASP A 55 -6.88 -5.87 3.26
N LEU A 56 -6.14 -4.83 2.83
CA LEU A 56 -5.12 -4.19 3.67
C LEU A 56 -5.72 -3.52 4.90
N VAL A 57 -6.84 -2.80 4.74
CA VAL A 57 -7.53 -2.13 5.86
C VAL A 57 -8.16 -3.18 6.77
N ASP A 58 -8.94 -4.11 6.22
CA ASP A 58 -9.61 -5.17 6.96
C ASP A 58 -8.63 -6.00 7.81
N SER A 59 -7.45 -6.31 7.27
CA SER A 59 -6.43 -7.10 7.95
C SER A 59 -5.60 -6.35 8.99
N ASN A 60 -5.54 -5.01 8.96
CA ASN A 60 -4.58 -4.23 9.75
C ASN A 60 -5.20 -3.14 10.63
N VAL A 61 -6.48 -2.85 10.46
CA VAL A 61 -7.21 -1.80 11.21
C VAL A 61 -8.31 -2.45 12.01
N SER A 62 -8.42 -2.15 13.29
CA SER A 62 -9.51 -2.68 14.11
C SER A 62 -10.85 -2.03 13.75
N ASP A 63 -11.95 -2.75 13.96
CA ASP A 63 -13.30 -2.24 13.75
C ASP A 63 -13.56 -0.95 14.53
N ASP A 64 -13.07 -0.87 15.77
CA ASP A 64 -13.15 0.33 16.59
C ASP A 64 -12.43 1.53 15.95
N ASP A 65 -11.27 1.32 15.34
CA ASP A 65 -10.51 2.37 14.67
C ASP A 65 -11.21 2.82 13.37
N ILE A 66 -11.82 1.88 12.62
CA ILE A 66 -12.63 2.18 11.43
C ILE A 66 -13.83 3.04 11.82
N LEU A 67 -14.60 2.60 12.82
CA LEU A 67 -15.75 3.34 13.33
C LEU A 67 -15.35 4.72 13.86
N ALA A 68 -14.30 4.81 14.67
CA ALA A 68 -13.79 6.07 15.20
C ALA A 68 -13.34 7.03 14.08
N HIS A 69 -12.71 6.52 13.03
CA HIS A 69 -12.27 7.30 11.87
C HIS A 69 -13.46 7.95 11.13
N VAL A 70 -14.51 7.15 10.87
CA VAL A 70 -15.71 7.64 10.17
C VAL A 70 -16.53 8.59 11.06
N LEU A 71 -16.74 8.25 12.33
CA LEU A 71 -17.46 9.10 13.29
C LEU A 71 -16.74 10.44 13.53
N ALA A 72 -15.42 10.48 13.43
CA ALA A 72 -14.63 11.71 13.47
C ALA A 72 -14.71 12.54 12.18
N GLY A 73 -15.43 12.08 11.15
CA GLY A 73 -15.59 12.77 9.87
C GLY A 73 -14.30 12.80 9.02
N LYS A 74 -13.41 11.85 9.22
CA LYS A 74 -12.13 11.76 8.49
C LYS A 74 -12.24 11.07 7.13
N ALA A 75 -13.29 10.26 6.92
CA ALA A 75 -13.61 9.70 5.61
C ALA A 75 -14.46 10.71 4.81
N GLU A 76 -14.11 10.90 3.53
CA GLU A 76 -14.81 11.83 2.64
C GLU A 76 -15.96 11.15 1.88
N SER A 77 -15.81 9.86 1.58
CA SER A 77 -16.75 9.09 0.74
C SER A 77 -17.85 8.38 1.50
N VAL A 78 -17.74 8.25 2.83
CA VAL A 78 -18.72 7.54 3.65
C VAL A 78 -19.03 8.30 4.93
N ARG A 79 -20.23 8.04 5.46
CA ARG A 79 -20.65 8.46 6.81
C ARG A 79 -21.44 7.35 7.49
N LEU A 80 -21.42 7.37 8.81
CA LEU A 80 -22.31 6.59 9.64
C LEU A 80 -23.31 7.55 10.32
N GLN A 81 -24.59 7.34 10.10
CA GLN A 81 -25.65 8.21 10.61
C GLN A 81 -26.69 7.38 11.39
N SER A 82 -27.08 7.86 12.57
CA SER A 82 -28.23 7.28 13.28
C SER A 82 -29.54 7.82 12.75
N ASN A 83 -30.48 6.93 12.45
CA ASN A 83 -31.88 7.26 12.18
C ASN A 83 -32.68 7.11 13.47
N ASN A 84 -33.06 8.24 14.07
CA ASN A 84 -33.79 8.24 15.35
C ASN A 84 -35.24 7.79 15.22
N GLU A 85 -35.85 7.87 14.03
CA GLU A 85 -37.26 7.46 13.81
C GLU A 85 -37.34 5.94 13.79
N ASP A 86 -36.47 5.28 13.06
CA ASP A 86 -36.46 3.82 12.90
C ASP A 86 -35.54 3.13 13.93
N LYS A 87 -34.77 3.90 14.71
CA LYS A 87 -33.75 3.42 15.66
C LYS A 87 -32.66 2.55 15.00
N THR A 88 -32.32 2.91 13.78
CA THR A 88 -31.32 2.21 12.98
C THR A 88 -30.06 3.06 12.77
N TRP A 89 -29.00 2.42 12.35
CA TRP A 89 -27.79 3.06 11.84
C TRP A 89 -27.70 2.83 10.35
N GLU A 90 -27.36 3.87 9.62
CA GLU A 90 -27.24 3.85 8.16
C GLU A 90 -25.80 4.14 7.76
N VAL A 91 -25.21 3.23 6.98
CA VAL A 91 -23.96 3.51 6.25
C VAL A 91 -24.33 4.26 4.99
N LEU A 92 -23.80 5.47 4.85
CA LEU A 92 -24.10 6.37 3.74
C LEU A 92 -22.85 6.61 2.89
N ILE A 93 -23.00 6.55 1.56
CA ILE A 93 -21.96 6.88 0.58
C ILE A 93 -22.27 8.18 -0.15
N VAL A 94 -21.23 8.90 -0.59
CA VAL A 94 -21.39 10.06 -1.48
C VAL A 94 -21.73 9.56 -2.88
N TYR A 95 -22.82 10.06 -3.43
CA TYR A 95 -23.23 9.79 -4.78
C TYR A 95 -23.29 11.08 -5.61
N GLY A 96 -22.61 11.10 -6.75
CA GLY A 96 -22.67 12.24 -7.68
C GLY A 96 -21.85 13.49 -7.29
N GLY A 97 -21.04 13.41 -6.25
CA GLY A 97 -19.97 14.42 -6.00
C GLY A 97 -20.40 15.70 -5.31
N LYS A 98 -21.61 15.85 -4.78
CA LYS A 98 -22.01 16.98 -3.94
C LYS A 98 -23.13 16.57 -3.00
N ASP A 99 -22.88 16.59 -1.71
CA ASP A 99 -23.85 16.50 -0.59
C ASP A 99 -25.05 15.52 -0.76
N SER A 100 -24.99 14.64 -1.74
CA SER A 100 -25.98 13.60 -2.00
C SER A 100 -25.48 12.31 -1.40
N TRP A 101 -26.11 11.89 -0.32
CA TRP A 101 -25.80 10.65 0.36
C TRP A 101 -26.83 9.59 0.00
N VAL A 102 -26.35 8.38 -0.28
CA VAL A 102 -27.20 7.21 -0.54
C VAL A 102 -26.89 6.17 0.52
N ALA A 103 -27.91 5.58 1.12
CA ALA A 103 -27.73 4.48 2.05
C ALA A 103 -27.17 3.27 1.30
N ALA A 104 -26.03 2.77 1.77
CA ALA A 104 -25.44 1.52 1.30
C ALA A 104 -26.02 0.34 2.11
N ASP A 105 -26.07 0.50 3.44
CA ASP A 105 -26.57 -0.49 4.38
C ASP A 105 -27.32 0.13 5.54
N ASN A 106 -28.11 -0.69 6.23
CA ASN A 106 -28.91 -0.31 7.37
C ASN A 106 -28.80 -1.37 8.48
N PHE A 107 -28.49 -0.94 9.70
CA PHE A 107 -28.28 -1.80 10.87
C PHE A 107 -29.19 -1.36 12.01
N ASP A 108 -29.82 -2.30 12.71
CA ASP A 108 -30.72 -2.02 13.86
C ASP A 108 -29.99 -1.27 14.99
N ALA A 109 -28.72 -1.62 15.24
CA ALA A 109 -27.84 -0.92 16.17
C ALA A 109 -26.39 -1.17 15.77
N VAL A 110 -25.46 -0.28 16.16
CA VAL A 110 -24.01 -0.55 15.99
C VAL A 110 -23.55 -1.54 17.06
N GLU A 111 -23.99 -1.40 18.30
CA GLU A 111 -23.60 -2.28 19.41
C GLU A 111 -23.97 -3.75 19.11
N GLY A 112 -22.96 -4.61 19.05
CA GLY A 112 -23.08 -6.03 18.71
C GLY A 112 -23.07 -6.33 17.20
N HIS A 113 -22.87 -5.30 16.35
CA HIS A 113 -22.73 -5.40 14.90
C HIS A 113 -21.52 -4.59 14.38
N GLU A 114 -20.58 -4.28 15.28
CA GLU A 114 -19.45 -3.40 14.98
C GLU A 114 -18.63 -3.91 13.79
N ASP A 115 -18.39 -5.20 13.72
CA ASP A 115 -17.68 -5.87 12.63
C ASP A 115 -18.42 -5.76 11.29
N GLU A 116 -19.73 -6.02 11.27
CA GLU A 116 -20.55 -5.90 10.06
C GLU A 116 -20.61 -4.45 9.57
N VAL A 117 -20.79 -3.49 10.50
CA VAL A 117 -20.81 -2.06 10.18
C VAL A 117 -19.45 -1.59 9.69
N ALA A 118 -18.37 -1.96 10.36
CA ALA A 118 -17.01 -1.60 9.97
C ALA A 118 -16.69 -2.11 8.56
N TYR A 119 -17.03 -3.37 8.27
CA TYR A 119 -16.85 -3.96 6.95
C TYR A 119 -17.65 -3.23 5.87
N SER A 120 -18.95 -2.95 6.10
CA SER A 120 -19.77 -2.17 5.18
C SER A 120 -19.22 -0.76 4.93
N LEU A 121 -18.66 -0.12 5.96
CA LEU A 121 -18.02 1.18 5.82
C LEU A 121 -16.79 1.10 4.88
N ILE A 122 -15.89 0.14 5.08
CA ILE A 122 -14.68 0.02 4.24
C ILE A 122 -15.02 -0.42 2.81
N GLU A 123 -16.01 -1.30 2.59
CA GLU A 123 -16.49 -1.65 1.25
C GLU A 123 -17.03 -0.43 0.48
N SER A 124 -17.61 0.52 1.21
CA SER A 124 -18.21 1.75 0.63
C SER A 124 -17.20 2.90 0.51
N MET A 125 -15.98 2.76 1.03
CA MET A 125 -14.94 3.78 0.97
C MET A 125 -14.30 3.87 -0.43
N SER A 126 -13.91 5.09 -0.79
CA SER A 126 -13.02 5.31 -1.94
C SER A 126 -11.61 4.80 -1.65
N ASP A 127 -10.85 4.48 -2.70
CA ASP A 127 -9.43 4.11 -2.59
C ASP A 127 -8.62 5.15 -1.79
N ARG A 128 -8.99 6.42 -1.91
CA ARG A 128 -8.35 7.53 -1.19
C ARG A 128 -8.59 7.43 0.32
N ASP A 129 -9.82 7.12 0.74
CA ASP A 129 -10.17 6.97 2.16
C ASP A 129 -9.55 5.70 2.73
N LEU A 130 -9.61 4.57 2.00
CA LEU A 130 -8.94 3.33 2.39
C LEU A 130 -7.44 3.54 2.58
N LEU A 131 -6.78 4.20 1.64
CA LEU A 131 -5.36 4.51 1.74
C LEU A 131 -5.04 5.47 2.90
N ALA A 132 -5.90 6.44 3.18
CA ALA A 132 -5.74 7.37 4.30
C ALA A 132 -5.86 6.65 5.65
N LEU A 133 -6.81 5.72 5.76
CA LEU A 133 -7.01 4.90 6.95
C LEU A 133 -5.85 3.93 7.15
N ALA A 134 -5.43 3.21 6.10
CA ALA A 134 -4.29 2.29 6.14
C ALA A 134 -2.98 2.96 6.60
N LYS A 135 -2.70 4.20 6.19
CA LYS A 135 -1.50 4.96 6.60
C LYS A 135 -1.39 5.22 8.10
N GLY A 136 -2.47 5.10 8.85
CA GLY A 136 -2.44 5.15 10.32
C GLY A 136 -1.93 3.86 10.97
N HIS A 137 -1.94 2.74 10.23
CA HIS A 137 -1.71 1.39 10.74
C HIS A 137 -0.61 0.62 10.01
N CYS A 138 -0.08 1.14 8.93
CA CYS A 138 1.05 0.59 8.19
C CYS A 138 1.90 1.71 7.57
N VAL A 139 3.11 1.35 7.13
CA VAL A 139 3.93 2.20 6.26
C VAL A 139 3.70 1.73 4.83
N ILE A 140 3.16 2.60 3.98
CA ILE A 140 2.80 2.29 2.59
C ILE A 140 3.31 3.37 1.65
N LEU A 141 3.98 2.98 0.58
CA LEU A 141 4.54 3.84 -0.45
C LEU A 141 3.99 3.46 -1.83
N PRO A 142 3.68 4.44 -2.68
CA PRO A 142 3.29 4.17 -4.06
C PRO A 142 4.45 3.60 -4.86
N LEU A 143 4.14 2.79 -5.86
CA LEU A 143 5.08 2.30 -6.85
C LEU A 143 4.75 2.90 -8.20
N HIS A 144 5.73 3.58 -8.80
CA HIS A 144 5.64 4.12 -10.14
C HIS A 144 6.55 3.32 -11.07
N LEU A 145 6.01 2.93 -12.22
CA LEU A 145 6.76 2.30 -13.29
C LEU A 145 7.02 3.32 -14.40
N TYR A 146 8.20 3.26 -15.00
CA TYR A 146 8.58 3.95 -16.21
C TYR A 146 9.01 2.91 -17.24
N ASP A 147 8.30 2.88 -18.39
CA ASP A 147 8.46 1.89 -19.47
C ASP A 147 8.89 2.59 -20.74
N HIS A 148 10.19 2.91 -20.85
CA HIS A 148 10.78 3.58 -22.00
C HIS A 148 12.14 2.95 -22.36
N SER A 149 12.15 2.04 -23.33
CA SER A 149 13.34 1.26 -23.71
C SER A 149 13.94 0.36 -22.62
N GLY A 150 13.17 0.10 -21.58
CA GLY A 150 13.50 -0.69 -20.40
C GLY A 150 12.57 -0.33 -19.27
N LEU A 151 12.51 -1.16 -18.23
CA LEU A 151 11.67 -0.93 -17.07
C LEU A 151 12.48 -0.26 -15.97
N SER A 152 11.87 0.73 -15.31
CA SER A 152 12.42 1.33 -14.09
C SER A 152 11.29 1.56 -13.09
N MET A 153 11.55 1.29 -11.81
CA MET A 153 10.57 1.41 -10.72
C MET A 153 11.06 2.37 -9.64
N SER A 154 10.14 3.14 -9.07
CA SER A 154 10.45 4.11 -8.02
C SER A 154 9.25 4.34 -7.11
N THR A 155 9.49 4.69 -5.84
CA THR A 155 8.44 5.20 -4.93
C THR A 155 8.02 6.64 -5.24
N GLY A 156 8.73 7.33 -6.10
CA GLY A 156 8.41 8.70 -6.55
C GLY A 156 8.06 8.74 -8.03
N SER A 157 7.18 9.68 -8.42
CA SER A 157 6.79 9.88 -9.80
C SER A 157 8.00 10.18 -10.71
N PHE A 158 7.97 9.69 -11.93
CA PHE A 158 8.95 9.98 -12.98
C PHE A 158 8.65 11.29 -13.74
N ILE A 159 7.45 11.84 -13.58
CA ILE A 159 7.04 13.11 -14.23
C ILE A 159 7.99 14.23 -13.80
N GLY A 160 8.55 14.93 -14.80
CA GLY A 160 9.56 15.98 -14.61
C GLY A 160 10.98 15.48 -14.30
N ARG A 161 11.19 14.16 -14.22
CA ARG A 161 12.52 13.55 -13.98
C ARG A 161 13.02 12.70 -15.15
N ALA A 162 12.10 12.12 -15.92
CA ALA A 162 12.44 11.29 -17.09
C ALA A 162 11.77 11.80 -18.35
N GLN A 163 12.37 11.51 -19.50
CA GLN A 163 11.87 11.94 -20.80
C GLN A 163 10.55 11.20 -21.13
N HIS A 164 9.56 11.92 -21.63
CA HIS A 164 8.23 11.37 -21.97
C HIS A 164 7.51 10.66 -20.82
N ALA A 165 7.87 10.95 -19.56
CA ALA A 165 7.28 10.31 -18.39
C ALA A 165 5.78 10.53 -18.26
N GLU A 166 5.22 11.58 -18.87
CA GLU A 166 3.79 11.85 -18.92
C GLU A 166 3.00 10.78 -19.70
N TRP A 167 3.69 10.03 -20.59
CA TRP A 167 3.09 8.98 -21.42
C TRP A 167 3.58 7.58 -21.04
N ASP A 168 4.85 7.51 -20.61
CA ASP A 168 5.56 6.25 -20.41
C ASP A 168 5.67 5.88 -18.93
N SER A 169 5.03 6.63 -18.03
CA SER A 169 5.05 6.29 -16.60
C SER A 169 3.67 6.42 -15.94
N GLY A 170 3.48 5.65 -14.87
CA GLY A 170 2.28 5.68 -14.05
C GLY A 170 2.47 4.96 -12.72
N GLN A 171 1.54 5.18 -11.81
CA GLN A 171 1.47 4.38 -10.60
C GLN A 171 0.96 2.99 -10.97
N VAL A 172 1.65 1.95 -10.49
CA VAL A 172 1.33 0.55 -10.77
C VAL A 172 0.98 -0.26 -9.52
N GLY A 173 1.09 0.34 -8.32
CA GLY A 173 0.78 -0.35 -7.09
C GLY A 173 1.39 0.30 -5.86
N TRP A 174 1.69 -0.53 -4.86
CA TRP A 174 2.26 -0.11 -3.58
C TRP A 174 3.26 -1.13 -3.04
N ILE A 175 4.20 -0.64 -2.23
CA ILE A 175 4.97 -1.45 -1.30
C ILE A 175 4.61 -1.03 0.12
N TYR A 176 4.39 -2.02 1.00
CA TYR A 176 3.98 -1.71 2.38
C TYR A 176 4.62 -2.66 3.39
N ALA A 177 4.65 -2.19 4.65
CA ALA A 177 4.93 -3.02 5.81
C ALA A 177 3.86 -2.75 6.88
N ALA A 178 3.21 -3.80 7.35
CA ALA A 178 2.23 -3.71 8.43
C ALA A 178 2.90 -3.33 9.75
N LYS A 179 2.13 -2.76 10.68
CA LYS A 179 2.58 -2.39 12.03
C LYS A 179 3.31 -3.55 12.71
N ASP A 180 2.72 -4.74 12.69
CA ASP A 180 3.28 -5.90 13.37
C ASP A 180 4.63 -6.35 12.77
N THR A 181 4.78 -6.25 11.45
CA THR A 181 6.06 -6.50 10.76
C THR A 181 7.13 -5.52 11.22
N ILE A 182 6.78 -4.22 11.32
CA ILE A 182 7.70 -3.17 11.76
C ILE A 182 8.11 -3.39 13.22
N LEU A 183 7.12 -3.65 14.09
CA LEU A 183 7.38 -3.87 15.52
C LEU A 183 8.15 -5.17 15.77
N SER A 184 7.89 -6.23 15.02
CA SER A 184 8.65 -7.48 15.08
C SER A 184 10.13 -7.27 14.73
N LYS A 185 10.42 -6.39 13.74
CA LYS A 185 11.80 -6.11 13.30
C LYS A 185 12.56 -5.19 14.24
N TYR A 186 11.91 -4.14 14.73
CA TYR A 186 12.58 -3.06 15.45
C TYR A 186 12.27 -3.02 16.96
N GLY A 187 11.27 -3.78 17.41
CA GLY A 187 10.77 -3.75 18.80
C GLY A 187 9.79 -2.59 19.05
N GLY A 188 9.17 -2.61 20.22
CA GLY A 188 8.19 -1.60 20.66
C GLY A 188 6.74 -2.08 20.52
N ASP A 189 5.79 -1.26 20.98
CA ASP A 189 4.36 -1.59 21.02
C ASP A 189 3.53 -0.67 20.09
N THR A 190 4.14 0.43 19.63
CA THR A 190 3.46 1.42 18.77
C THR A 190 4.37 1.93 17.67
N LEU A 191 3.78 2.35 16.55
CA LEU A 191 4.51 3.00 15.46
C LEU A 191 4.91 4.42 15.89
N THR A 192 6.19 4.60 16.21
CA THR A 192 6.77 5.92 16.46
C THR A 192 7.22 6.57 15.15
N PRO A 193 7.34 7.91 15.09
CA PRO A 193 7.89 8.59 13.90
C PRO A 193 9.25 8.03 13.47
N GLU A 194 10.11 7.67 14.42
CA GLU A 194 11.41 7.08 14.14
C GLU A 194 11.29 5.69 13.48
N LEU A 195 10.36 4.85 13.95
CA LEU A 195 10.12 3.53 13.34
C LEU A 195 9.52 3.66 11.93
N ILE A 196 8.62 4.63 11.74
CA ILE A 196 8.05 4.93 10.43
C ILE A 196 9.16 5.37 9.45
N GLU A 197 10.07 6.24 9.88
CA GLU A 197 11.20 6.68 9.05
C GLU A 197 12.12 5.51 8.67
N LYS A 198 12.47 4.64 9.63
CA LYS A 198 13.27 3.44 9.38
C LYS A 198 12.59 2.48 8.41
N ALA A 199 11.29 2.25 8.58
CA ALA A 199 10.50 1.41 7.67
C ALA A 199 10.43 2.00 6.26
N ASN A 200 10.18 3.31 6.14
CA ASN A 200 10.20 4.01 4.86
C ASN A 200 11.55 3.86 4.13
N ALA A 201 12.65 4.07 4.84
CA ALA A 201 13.99 3.96 4.26
C ALA A 201 14.27 2.52 3.76
N LEU A 202 13.81 1.51 4.52
CA LEU A 202 13.99 0.11 4.14
C LEU A 202 13.13 -0.25 2.92
N LEU A 203 11.86 0.16 2.89
CA LEU A 203 10.98 -0.05 1.73
C LEU A 203 11.53 0.63 0.46
N GLN A 204 12.03 1.86 0.59
CA GLN A 204 12.68 2.56 -0.54
C GLN A 204 13.93 1.83 -1.02
N GLY A 205 14.72 1.27 -0.09
CA GLY A 205 15.89 0.45 -0.42
C GLY A 205 15.53 -0.82 -1.19
N GLU A 206 14.45 -1.51 -0.80
CA GLU A 206 13.95 -2.68 -1.52
C GLU A 206 13.47 -2.33 -2.94
N VAL A 207 12.76 -1.20 -3.09
CA VAL A 207 12.34 -0.73 -4.43
C VAL A 207 13.55 -0.38 -5.29
N ALA A 208 14.56 0.29 -4.73
CA ALA A 208 15.78 0.62 -5.46
C ALA A 208 16.56 -0.62 -5.92
N TYR A 209 16.60 -1.66 -5.08
CA TYR A 209 17.22 -2.92 -5.42
C TYR A 209 16.44 -3.66 -6.52
N TYR A 210 15.11 -3.69 -6.42
CA TYR A 210 14.25 -4.25 -7.45
C TYR A 210 14.34 -3.47 -8.78
N ASP A 211 14.48 -2.14 -8.73
CA ASP A 211 14.75 -1.31 -9.90
C ASP A 211 16.05 -1.70 -10.62
N SER A 212 17.12 -1.96 -9.85
CA SER A 212 18.39 -2.44 -10.43
C SER A 212 18.23 -3.80 -11.13
N TYR A 213 17.44 -4.71 -10.54
CA TYR A 213 17.06 -5.98 -11.17
C TYR A 213 16.30 -5.76 -12.48
N LEU A 214 15.27 -4.90 -12.49
CA LEU A 214 14.47 -4.61 -13.69
C LEU A 214 15.31 -4.02 -14.83
N ARG A 215 16.37 -3.28 -14.48
CA ARG A 215 17.33 -2.70 -15.46
C ARG A 215 18.44 -3.64 -15.85
N GLY A 216 18.54 -4.82 -15.24
CA GLY A 216 19.64 -5.75 -15.48
C GLY A 216 20.99 -5.24 -14.96
N GLU A 217 21.01 -4.47 -13.88
CA GLU A 217 22.20 -3.84 -13.28
C GLU A 217 22.67 -4.54 -11.98
N CYS A 218 22.16 -5.74 -11.69
CA CYS A 218 22.51 -6.52 -10.50
C CYS A 218 23.81 -7.33 -10.67
#